data_6a5caa6031032e314873286b9e6835f2
#
_entry.id   6a5caa6031032e314873286b9e6835f2
#
_cell.length_a   1.000
_cell.length_b   1.000
_cell.length_c   1.000
_cell.angle_alpha   90.00
_cell.angle_beta   90.00
_cell.angle_gamma   90.00
#
_symmetry.space_group_name_H-M   'P 1'
#
loop_
_entity.id
_entity.type
_entity.pdbx_description
1 polymer ?
#
loop_
_entity_poly.entity_id
_entity_poly.type
_entity_poly.pdbx_seq_one_letter_code
_entity_poly.pdbx_strand_id
1 'polypeptide(L)'
;MKKTWNHPKSDEEKRNSFKKRIEAYQQEGRPLIYLDESGFAHNMPCTHGYSLKGTRCYGLRACGERGRSNAIGALRDNQLLTVSLFEGTINTATFNSWIEHDLLPKLPKKVWLLWIMLPFIRINQINNN
;
A
#
# COMPACT_ATOMS: atom_id res chain seq x y z
N MET A 1 7.91 -8.72 -28.69
CA MET A 1 8.80 -8.01 -27.73
C MET A 1 7.95 -7.41 -26.61
N LYS A 2 8.16 -7.81 -25.36
CA LYS A 2 7.51 -7.15 -24.21
C LYS A 2 8.21 -5.82 -23.97
N LYS A 3 7.50 -4.69 -24.09
CA LYS A 3 8.02 -3.37 -23.71
C LYS A 3 8.08 -3.29 -22.17
N THR A 4 9.26 -3.15 -21.63
CA THR A 4 9.44 -2.81 -20.21
C THR A 4 9.31 -1.30 -20.06
N TRP A 5 8.30 -0.86 -19.30
CA TRP A 5 8.10 0.56 -19.04
C TRP A 5 9.00 0.98 -17.87
N ASN A 6 9.97 1.84 -18.15
CA ASN A 6 10.78 2.48 -17.12
C ASN A 6 10.22 3.88 -16.86
N HIS A 7 9.99 4.19 -15.59
CA HIS A 7 9.58 5.54 -15.21
C HIS A 7 10.74 6.52 -15.48
N PRO A 8 10.49 7.71 -16.08
CA PRO A 8 11.55 8.68 -16.42
C PRO A 8 12.43 9.11 -15.24
N LYS A 9 11.89 9.03 -14.00
CA LYS A 9 12.61 9.35 -12.75
C LYS A 9 13.11 8.09 -12.03
N SER A 10 13.17 6.94 -12.71
CA SER A 10 13.74 5.73 -12.10
C SER A 10 15.26 5.88 -11.98
N ASP A 11 15.75 5.80 -10.77
CA ASP A 11 17.16 5.86 -10.43
C ASP A 11 17.59 4.45 -9.97
N GLU A 12 18.38 3.79 -10.81
CA GLU A 12 18.80 2.43 -10.57
C GLU A 12 19.77 2.33 -9.38
N GLU A 13 20.57 3.35 -9.13
CA GLU A 13 21.48 3.40 -7.99
C GLU A 13 20.71 3.48 -6.68
N LYS A 14 19.69 4.33 -6.62
CA LYS A 14 18.80 4.44 -5.46
C LYS A 14 18.03 3.13 -5.22
N ARG A 15 17.58 2.49 -6.30
CA ARG A 15 16.90 1.19 -6.22
C ARG A 15 17.83 0.11 -5.64
N ASN A 16 19.07 0.04 -6.09
CA ASN A 16 20.05 -0.93 -5.62
C ASN A 16 20.46 -0.66 -4.16
N SER A 17 20.68 0.60 -3.81
CA SER A 17 20.93 0.99 -2.41
C SER A 17 19.77 0.60 -1.49
N PHE A 18 18.53 0.80 -1.94
CA PHE A 18 17.34 0.43 -1.20
C PHE A 18 17.24 -1.09 -1.00
N LYS A 19 17.48 -1.88 -2.05
CA LYS A 19 17.50 -3.35 -1.97
C LYS A 19 18.54 -3.85 -0.97
N LYS A 20 19.77 -3.33 -1.04
CA LYS A 20 20.84 -3.69 -0.09
C LYS A 20 20.46 -3.39 1.36
N ARG A 21 19.75 -2.28 1.60
CA ARG A 21 19.27 -1.95 2.96
C ARG A 21 18.20 -2.92 3.43
N ILE A 22 17.27 -3.32 2.57
CA ILE A 22 16.25 -4.34 2.90
C ILE A 22 16.93 -5.66 3.24
N GLU A 23 17.88 -6.11 2.42
CA GLU A 23 18.62 -7.34 2.65
C GLU A 23 19.37 -7.32 3.99
N ALA A 24 20.02 -6.19 4.33
CA ALA A 24 20.68 -6.01 5.61
C ALA A 24 19.70 -6.13 6.79
N TYR A 25 18.51 -5.53 6.69
CA TYR A 25 17.50 -5.63 7.74
C TYR A 25 16.94 -7.04 7.89
N GLN A 26 16.78 -7.77 6.78
CA GLN A 26 16.40 -9.18 6.80
C GLN A 26 17.45 -10.06 7.47
N GLN A 27 18.74 -9.76 7.24
CA GLN A 27 19.87 -10.48 7.87
C GLN A 27 19.94 -10.22 9.39
N GLU A 28 19.45 -9.09 9.88
CA GLU A 28 19.31 -8.83 11.33
C GLU A 28 18.30 -9.75 12.02
N GLY A 29 17.57 -10.57 11.27
CA GLY A 29 16.56 -11.50 11.80
C GLY A 29 15.30 -10.82 12.34
N ARG A 30 15.08 -9.54 12.00
CA ARG A 30 13.87 -8.79 12.37
C ARG A 30 12.85 -8.87 11.25
N PRO A 31 11.59 -9.14 11.54
CA PRO A 31 10.55 -9.15 10.53
C PRO A 31 10.37 -7.78 9.88
N LEU A 32 10.22 -7.78 8.58
CA LEU A 32 9.97 -6.60 7.77
C LEU A 32 8.46 -6.52 7.47
N ILE A 33 7.84 -5.42 7.83
CA ILE A 33 6.43 -5.17 7.61
C ILE A 33 6.29 -4.11 6.52
N TYR A 34 5.58 -4.44 5.48
CA TYR A 34 5.27 -3.52 4.38
C TYR A 34 3.93 -2.85 4.62
N LEU A 35 3.90 -1.53 4.54
CA LEU A 35 2.69 -0.74 4.65
C LEU A 35 2.37 -0.09 3.31
N ASP A 36 1.11 -0.14 2.90
CA ASP A 36 0.64 0.53 1.70
C ASP A 36 -0.77 1.07 1.88
N GLU A 37 -1.08 2.12 1.11
CA GLU A 37 -2.40 2.71 1.02
C GLU A 37 -2.91 2.60 -0.41
N SER A 38 -4.14 2.16 -0.56
CA SER A 38 -4.83 2.10 -1.84
C SER A 38 -6.17 2.82 -1.77
N GLY A 39 -6.47 3.62 -2.79
CA GLY A 39 -7.71 4.37 -2.84
C GLY A 39 -8.57 4.02 -4.05
N PHE A 40 -9.86 3.83 -3.81
CA PHE A 40 -10.85 3.46 -4.82
C PHE A 40 -11.94 4.53 -4.90
N ALA A 41 -12.12 5.12 -6.07
CA ALA A 41 -13.26 5.99 -6.33
C ALA A 41 -14.51 5.13 -6.56
N HIS A 42 -15.65 5.52 -5.96
CA HIS A 42 -16.91 4.76 -6.11
C HIS A 42 -17.45 4.77 -7.55
N ASN A 43 -17.08 5.77 -8.33
CA ASN A 43 -17.52 5.94 -9.71
C ASN A 43 -16.46 5.50 -10.74
N MET A 44 -15.59 4.58 -10.40
CA MET A 44 -14.61 4.06 -11.37
C MET A 44 -15.33 3.41 -12.55
N PRO A 45 -15.20 3.93 -13.77
CA PRO A 45 -15.83 3.32 -14.92
C PRO A 45 -15.15 2.00 -15.25
N CYS A 46 -15.94 1.00 -15.65
CA CYS A 46 -15.39 -0.20 -16.25
C CYS A 46 -14.64 0.17 -17.53
N THR A 47 -13.37 -0.17 -17.61
CA THR A 47 -12.51 0.11 -18.77
C THR A 47 -12.65 -0.95 -19.88
N HIS A 48 -13.28 -2.08 -19.55
CA HIS A 48 -13.47 -3.22 -20.44
C HIS A 48 -14.90 -3.76 -20.33
N GLY A 49 -15.44 -4.24 -21.42
CA GLY A 49 -16.74 -4.90 -21.49
C GLY A 49 -16.71 -5.99 -22.57
N TYR A 50 -17.74 -6.83 -22.56
CA TYR A 50 -17.91 -7.88 -23.54
C TYR A 50 -19.10 -7.56 -24.46
N SER A 51 -18.93 -7.76 -25.77
CA SER A 51 -19.99 -7.67 -26.77
C SER A 51 -19.74 -8.70 -27.85
N LEU A 52 -20.75 -8.96 -28.68
CA LEU A 52 -20.57 -9.81 -29.84
C LEU A 52 -19.56 -9.19 -30.80
N LYS A 53 -18.76 -10.04 -31.44
CA LYS A 53 -17.76 -9.59 -32.44
C LYS A 53 -18.41 -8.71 -33.50
N GLY A 54 -17.86 -7.51 -33.70
CA GLY A 54 -18.37 -6.55 -34.65
C GLY A 54 -19.46 -5.61 -34.12
N THR A 55 -19.88 -5.76 -32.87
CA THR A 55 -20.84 -4.85 -32.22
C THR A 55 -20.16 -3.94 -31.20
N ARG A 56 -20.75 -2.77 -30.97
CA ARG A 56 -20.24 -1.80 -30.00
C ARG A 56 -20.60 -2.25 -28.59
N CYS A 57 -19.62 -2.22 -27.68
CA CYS A 57 -19.83 -2.46 -26.26
C CYS A 57 -20.30 -1.14 -25.58
N TYR A 58 -21.50 -1.14 -25.04
CA TYR A 58 -22.03 -0.03 -24.27
C TYR A 58 -21.91 -0.32 -22.79
N GLY A 59 -21.28 0.61 -22.04
CA GLY A 59 -21.22 0.58 -20.58
C GLY A 59 -22.14 1.63 -19.98
N LEU A 60 -22.85 1.26 -18.92
CA LEU A 60 -23.58 2.23 -18.11
C LEU A 60 -22.57 2.88 -17.16
N ARG A 61 -22.51 4.19 -17.16
CA ARG A 61 -21.75 4.98 -16.18
C ARG A 61 -22.73 5.55 -15.16
N ALA A 62 -22.60 5.12 -13.91
CA ALA A 62 -23.32 5.78 -12.82
C ALA A 62 -22.75 7.21 -12.67
N CYS A 63 -23.51 8.19 -13.16
CA CYS A 63 -23.17 9.60 -13.02
C CYS A 63 -23.75 10.09 -11.70
N GLY A 64 -22.90 10.48 -10.75
CA GLY A 64 -23.37 11.16 -9.53
C GLY A 64 -22.88 10.58 -8.21
N GLU A 65 -22.46 9.35 -8.15
CA GLU A 65 -21.84 8.84 -6.92
C GLU A 65 -20.47 9.50 -6.71
N ARG A 66 -20.42 10.37 -5.73
CA ARG A 66 -19.19 10.99 -5.26
C ARG A 66 -18.78 10.27 -3.98
N GLY A 67 -17.61 9.67 -3.99
CA GLY A 67 -17.07 9.02 -2.82
C GLY A 67 -15.77 8.31 -3.15
N ARG A 68 -14.98 8.09 -2.12
CA ARG A 68 -13.72 7.37 -2.21
C ARG A 68 -13.59 6.51 -0.95
N SER A 69 -13.29 5.26 -1.14
CA SER A 69 -12.85 4.38 -0.06
C SER A 69 -11.34 4.20 -0.16
N ASN A 70 -10.66 4.36 0.94
CA ASN A 70 -9.23 4.10 1.05
C ASN A 70 -9.02 2.89 1.96
N ALA A 71 -8.03 2.08 1.61
CA ALA A 71 -7.59 0.94 2.40
C ALA A 71 -6.15 1.18 2.85
N ILE A 72 -5.86 0.95 4.13
CA ILE A 72 -4.49 0.83 4.62
C ILE A 72 -4.28 -0.62 4.99
N GLY A 73 -3.17 -1.19 4.52
CA GLY A 73 -2.81 -2.57 4.80
C GLY A 73 -1.39 -2.73 5.28
N ALA A 74 -1.17 -3.77 6.06
CA ALA A 74 0.14 -4.22 6.49
C ALA A 74 0.37 -5.66 6.07
N LEU A 75 1.50 -5.90 5.41
CA LEU A 75 1.91 -7.20 4.90
C LEU A 75 3.20 -7.65 5.58
N ARG A 76 3.24 -8.91 6.02
CA ARG A 76 4.43 -9.58 6.54
C ARG A 76 4.60 -10.93 5.85
N ASP A 77 5.78 -11.20 5.32
CA ASP A 77 6.15 -12.51 4.75
C ASP A 77 5.09 -13.07 3.78
N ASN A 78 4.56 -12.22 2.88
CA ASN A 78 3.48 -12.52 1.95
C ASN A 78 2.12 -12.83 2.61
N GLN A 79 1.95 -12.54 3.89
CA GLN A 79 0.68 -12.66 4.60
C GLN A 79 0.14 -11.29 4.99
N LEU A 80 -1.15 -11.09 4.77
CA LEU A 80 -1.83 -9.89 5.21
C LEU A 80 -1.97 -9.92 6.74
N LEU A 81 -1.28 -8.99 7.41
CA LEU A 81 -1.32 -8.87 8.86
C LEU A 81 -2.58 -8.16 9.34
N THR A 82 -2.89 -7.05 8.68
CA THR A 82 -4.12 -6.29 8.94
C THR A 82 -4.46 -5.42 7.74
N VAL A 83 -5.74 -5.11 7.59
CA VAL A 83 -6.27 -4.16 6.62
C VAL A 83 -7.46 -3.44 7.23
N SER A 84 -7.54 -2.13 7.01
CA SER A 84 -8.67 -1.29 7.45
C SER A 84 -9.15 -0.41 6.31
N LEU A 85 -10.47 -0.27 6.22
CA LEU A 85 -11.13 0.54 5.21
C LEU A 85 -11.59 1.86 5.83
N PHE A 86 -11.40 2.93 5.10
CA PHE A 86 -11.77 4.29 5.50
C PHE A 86 -12.59 4.95 4.39
N GLU A 87 -13.65 5.61 4.75
CA GLU A 87 -14.40 6.47 3.85
C GLU A 87 -13.74 7.85 3.79
N GLY A 88 -13.54 8.36 2.58
CA GLY A 88 -12.92 9.67 2.39
C GLY A 88 -11.39 9.65 2.45
N THR A 89 -10.79 10.79 2.74
CA THR A 89 -9.34 10.99 2.72
C THR A 89 -8.69 10.56 4.03
N ILE A 90 -7.63 9.80 3.95
CA ILE A 90 -6.81 9.46 5.11
C ILE A 90 -5.86 10.63 5.37
N ASN A 91 -5.94 11.20 6.56
CA ASN A 91 -5.01 12.22 7.05
C ASN A 91 -4.00 11.61 8.03
N THR A 92 -3.01 12.40 8.42
CA THR A 92 -1.95 11.96 9.34
C THR A 92 -2.50 11.49 10.67
N ALA A 93 -3.55 12.13 11.20
CA ALA A 93 -4.15 11.75 12.47
C ALA A 93 -4.83 10.38 12.39
N THR A 94 -5.61 10.15 11.31
CA THR A 94 -6.24 8.85 11.05
C THR A 94 -5.20 7.74 10.89
N PHE A 95 -4.13 8.02 10.15
CA PHE A 95 -3.04 7.07 9.95
C PHE A 95 -2.32 6.72 11.26
N ASN A 96 -1.98 7.73 12.08
CA ASN A 96 -1.33 7.51 13.36
C ASN A 96 -2.23 6.70 14.31
N SER A 97 -3.52 7.03 14.35
CA SER A 97 -4.50 6.28 15.14
C SER A 97 -4.60 4.83 14.69
N TRP A 98 -4.59 4.56 13.39
CA TRP A 98 -4.60 3.21 12.85
C TRP A 98 -3.34 2.44 13.23
N ILE A 99 -2.15 3.07 13.14
CA ILE A 99 -0.91 2.45 13.60
C ILE A 99 -1.03 2.06 15.07
N GLU A 100 -1.46 2.99 15.92
CA GLU A 100 -1.49 2.82 17.38
C GLU A 100 -2.49 1.76 17.83
N HIS A 101 -3.70 1.78 17.28
CA HIS A 101 -4.80 0.95 17.76
C HIS A 101 -4.96 -0.38 17.00
N ASP A 102 -4.58 -0.43 15.74
CA ASP A 102 -4.78 -1.63 14.91
C ASP A 102 -3.48 -2.36 14.58
N LEU A 103 -2.44 -1.64 14.17
CA LEU A 103 -1.21 -2.27 13.71
C LEU A 103 -0.30 -2.71 14.88
N LEU A 104 0.00 -1.80 15.82
CA LEU A 104 0.96 -2.05 16.90
C LEU A 104 0.63 -3.26 17.78
N PRO A 105 -0.65 -3.50 18.16
CA PRO A 105 -1.00 -4.68 18.95
C PRO A 105 -0.72 -6.01 18.25
N LYS A 106 -0.65 -5.98 16.92
CA LYS A 106 -0.42 -7.18 16.08
C LYS A 106 1.06 -7.38 15.73
N LEU A 107 1.92 -6.41 16.04
CA LEU A 107 3.33 -6.46 15.72
C LEU A 107 4.14 -7.23 16.76
N PRO A 108 5.16 -8.01 16.36
CA PRO A 108 6.18 -8.51 17.29
C PRO A 108 7.02 -7.36 17.84
N LYS A 109 7.66 -7.57 19.00
CA LYS A 109 8.35 -6.52 19.78
C LYS A 109 9.46 -5.74 19.06
N LYS A 110 10.05 -6.31 18.00
CA LYS A 110 11.14 -5.67 17.24
C LYS A 110 10.91 -5.89 15.77
N VAL A 111 10.45 -4.86 15.06
CA VAL A 111 10.14 -4.92 13.62
C VAL A 111 10.71 -3.72 12.88
N TRP A 112 10.90 -3.89 11.57
CA TRP A 112 11.11 -2.81 10.64
C TRP A 112 9.82 -2.53 9.91
N LEU A 113 9.36 -1.27 9.92
CA LEU A 113 8.23 -0.84 9.11
C LEU A 113 8.76 -0.16 7.84
N LEU A 114 8.29 -0.63 6.71
CA LEU A 114 8.56 -0.05 5.41
C LEU A 114 7.26 0.51 4.84
N TRP A 115 7.17 1.82 4.74
CA TRP A 115 6.09 2.47 4.05
C TRP A 115 6.55 2.92 2.66
N ILE A 116 5.78 2.55 1.62
CA ILE A 116 6.17 2.80 0.22
C ILE A 116 6.18 4.30 -0.10
N MET A 117 5.39 5.11 0.58
CA MET A 117 5.25 6.56 0.34
C MET A 117 6.23 7.44 1.12
N LEU A 118 6.92 6.94 2.16
CA LEU A 118 7.83 7.71 3.00
C LEU A 118 9.14 6.98 3.25
N PRO A 119 10.25 7.70 3.51
CA PRO A 119 11.51 7.08 3.91
C PRO A 119 11.34 6.35 5.24
N PHE A 120 12.00 5.21 5.38
CA PHE A 120 11.99 4.28 6.51
C PHE A 120 11.64 4.91 7.86
N ILE A 121 10.51 4.51 8.43
CA ILE A 121 10.19 4.80 9.83
C ILE A 121 10.81 3.69 10.67
N ARG A 122 11.84 4.04 11.43
CA ARG A 122 12.39 3.18 12.45
C ARG A 122 11.51 3.28 13.69
N ILE A 123 10.69 2.30 13.94
CA ILE A 123 10.05 2.17 15.25
C ILE A 123 11.05 1.50 16.18
N ASN A 124 11.89 2.33 16.81
CA ASN A 124 12.62 1.94 17.98
C ASN A 124 11.66 2.11 19.16
N GLN A 125 11.24 0.98 19.69
CA GLN A 125 10.58 0.86 20.99
C GLN A 125 9.42 1.85 21.23
N ILE A 126 8.22 1.35 21.08
CA ILE A 126 7.17 1.79 22.00
C ILE A 126 7.42 0.99 23.28
N ASN A 127 8.05 1.64 24.24
CA ASN A 127 8.11 1.15 25.61
C ASN A 127 6.68 1.15 26.13
N ASN A 128 6.07 -0.02 26.18
CA ASN A 128 4.94 -0.22 27.06
C ASN A 128 5.50 -0.39 28.47
N ASN A 129 5.37 0.66 29.27
CA ASN A 129 5.29 0.52 30.73
C ASN A 129 4.00 -0.19 31.08
#